data_6ea02f7768d54b4f0583f8a764347654
#
_entry.id   6ea02f7768d54b4f0583f8a764347654
#
_cell.length_a   1.000
_cell.length_b   1.000
_cell.length_c   1.000
_cell.angle_alpha   90.00
_cell.angle_beta   90.00
_cell.angle_gamma   90.00
#
_symmetry.space_group_name_H-M   'P 1'
#
loop_
_entity.id
_entity.type
_entity.pdbx_description
1 polymer ?
#
loop_
_entity_poly.entity_id
_entity_poly.type
_entity_poly.pdbx_seq_one_letter_code
_entity_poly.pdbx_strand_id
1 'polypeptide(L)'
;MKKIITSLSSALLIFVASLSLTSAAKSAEFFTIGTGGPTGVYFQTGNAICKMLHKYATSSEHGRKKAATDKAYRCTAPSTGGSNYNIGQIKEGEFQFGVAQSDWQYHAVNGLSLIHI
;
A
#
# COMPACT_ATOMS: atom_id res chain seq x y z
N MET A 1 -13.51 -32.54 -48.34
CA MET A 1 -13.27 -32.84 -46.92
C MET A 1 -11.89 -32.40 -46.42
N LYS A 2 -10.78 -32.57 -47.16
CA LYS A 2 -9.44 -32.13 -46.70
C LYS A 2 -9.28 -30.62 -46.48
N LYS A 3 -9.93 -29.75 -47.27
CA LYS A 3 -9.83 -28.28 -47.13
C LYS A 3 -10.54 -27.70 -45.90
N ILE A 4 -11.57 -28.37 -45.40
CA ILE A 4 -12.32 -27.94 -44.21
C ILE A 4 -11.52 -28.23 -42.94
N ILE A 5 -10.79 -29.34 -42.88
CA ILE A 5 -10.00 -29.76 -41.73
C ILE A 5 -8.79 -28.82 -41.53
N THR A 6 -8.15 -28.35 -42.59
CA THR A 6 -7.03 -27.41 -42.50
C THR A 6 -7.48 -26.02 -42.04
N SER A 7 -8.69 -25.58 -42.41
CA SER A 7 -9.24 -24.30 -41.97
C SER A 7 -9.59 -24.30 -40.48
N LEU A 8 -10.16 -25.38 -39.93
CA LEU A 8 -10.45 -25.51 -38.51
C LEU A 8 -9.18 -25.54 -37.65
N SER A 9 -8.13 -26.22 -38.14
CA SER A 9 -6.84 -26.29 -37.40
C SER A 9 -6.16 -24.93 -37.29
N SER A 10 -6.22 -24.09 -38.34
CA SER A 10 -5.65 -22.74 -38.34
C SER A 10 -6.41 -21.79 -37.39
N ALA A 11 -7.74 -21.88 -37.33
CA ALA A 11 -8.55 -21.07 -36.46
C ALA A 11 -8.32 -21.41 -34.95
N LEU A 12 -8.11 -22.67 -34.63
CA LEU A 12 -7.82 -23.13 -33.28
C LEU A 12 -6.45 -22.66 -32.79
N LEU A 13 -5.43 -22.63 -33.65
CA LEU A 13 -4.09 -22.13 -33.32
C LEU A 13 -4.08 -20.63 -33.00
N ILE A 14 -4.88 -19.82 -33.71
CA ILE A 14 -5.00 -18.39 -33.49
C ILE A 14 -5.72 -18.11 -32.16
N PHE A 15 -6.70 -18.91 -31.77
CA PHE A 15 -7.45 -18.75 -30.51
C PHE A 15 -6.59 -19.08 -29.30
N VAL A 16 -5.71 -20.07 -29.36
CA VAL A 16 -4.79 -20.42 -28.25
C VAL A 16 -3.69 -19.37 -28.06
N ALA A 17 -3.23 -18.72 -29.14
CA ALA A 17 -2.22 -17.66 -29.04
C ALA A 17 -2.73 -16.37 -28.39
N SER A 18 -4.03 -16.09 -28.41
CA SER A 18 -4.62 -14.89 -27.78
C SER A 18 -4.83 -15.00 -26.28
N LEU A 19 -4.74 -16.20 -25.68
CA LEU A 19 -4.88 -16.39 -24.24
C LEU A 19 -3.58 -16.12 -23.43
N SER A 20 -2.46 -15.90 -24.09
CA SER A 20 -1.15 -15.80 -23.42
C SER A 20 -0.72 -14.36 -23.04
N LEU A 21 -1.55 -13.34 -23.28
CA LEU A 21 -1.25 -11.94 -22.99
C LEU A 21 -1.92 -11.44 -21.68
N THR A 22 -2.00 -12.30 -20.67
CA THR A 22 -2.27 -11.79 -19.32
C THR A 22 -0.98 -11.16 -18.78
N SER A 23 -0.76 -9.89 -19.10
CA SER A 23 0.19 -9.08 -18.36
C SER A 23 -0.19 -9.14 -16.89
N ALA A 24 0.64 -9.77 -16.07
CA ALA A 24 0.48 -9.73 -14.62
C ALA A 24 0.51 -8.26 -14.20
N ALA A 25 -0.66 -7.69 -13.94
CA ALA A 25 -0.76 -6.34 -13.41
C ALA A 25 -0.06 -6.31 -12.06
N LYS A 26 1.04 -5.56 -11.99
CA LYS A 26 1.84 -5.40 -10.79
C LYS A 26 0.97 -4.74 -9.72
N SER A 27 0.52 -5.48 -8.71
CA SER A 27 -0.34 -4.94 -7.66
C SER A 27 0.45 -3.95 -6.80
N ALA A 28 -0.06 -2.73 -6.67
CA ALA A 28 0.47 -1.77 -5.71
C ALA A 28 0.04 -2.18 -4.30
N GLU A 29 0.97 -2.09 -3.35
CA GLU A 29 0.67 -2.26 -1.92
C GLU A 29 0.32 -0.89 -1.34
N PHE A 30 -0.90 -0.79 -0.82
CA PHE A 30 -1.43 0.44 -0.21
C PHE A 30 -1.25 0.37 1.29
N PHE A 31 -0.84 1.48 1.89
CA PHE A 31 -0.86 1.62 3.33
C PHE A 31 -1.17 3.05 3.77
N THR A 32 -1.77 3.15 4.93
CA THR A 32 -2.23 4.40 5.53
C THR A 32 -1.50 4.66 6.83
N ILE A 33 -1.05 5.90 7.01
CA ILE A 33 -0.47 6.41 8.25
C ILE A 33 -1.47 7.37 8.90
N GLY A 34 -2.14 6.96 9.96
CA GLY A 34 -3.00 7.86 10.73
C GLY A 34 -2.20 9.01 11.34
N THR A 35 -2.68 10.24 11.26
CA THR A 35 -1.93 11.43 11.67
C THR A 35 -2.64 12.22 12.78
N GLY A 36 -3.00 13.46 12.54
CA GLY A 36 -3.68 14.37 13.43
C GLY A 36 -4.27 15.53 12.65
N GLY A 37 -4.57 16.64 13.31
CA GLY A 37 -5.10 17.83 12.67
C GLY A 37 -4.18 18.37 11.57
N PRO A 38 -4.73 19.01 10.51
CA PRO A 38 -3.97 19.39 9.30
C PRO A 38 -2.83 20.38 9.56
N THR A 39 -2.91 21.17 10.62
CA THR A 39 -1.89 22.13 11.03
C THR A 39 -0.89 21.55 12.04
N GLY A 40 -1.11 20.31 12.48
CA GLY A 40 -0.32 19.67 13.54
C GLY A 40 0.93 18.96 13.01
N VAL A 41 1.85 18.71 13.93
CA VAL A 41 3.13 18.01 13.64
C VAL A 41 2.88 16.60 13.10
N TYR A 42 1.90 15.87 13.59
CA TYR A 42 1.59 14.51 13.13
C TYR A 42 1.25 14.47 11.66
N PHE A 43 0.43 15.42 11.20
CA PHE A 43 0.06 15.52 9.79
C PHE A 43 1.28 15.81 8.92
N GLN A 44 2.14 16.73 9.33
CA GLN A 44 3.38 17.04 8.61
C GLN A 44 4.33 15.84 8.57
N THR A 45 4.48 15.13 9.69
CA THR A 45 5.34 13.94 9.79
C THR A 45 4.84 12.81 8.88
N GLY A 46 3.57 12.45 8.94
CA GLY A 46 3.00 11.39 8.10
C GLY A 46 3.13 11.70 6.61
N ASN A 47 2.84 12.94 6.20
CA ASN A 47 3.00 13.38 4.82
C ASN A 47 4.47 13.38 4.37
N ALA A 48 5.42 13.75 5.24
CA ALA A 48 6.85 13.69 4.93
C ALA A 48 7.31 12.24 4.68
N ILE A 49 6.87 11.31 5.51
CA ILE A 49 7.15 9.87 5.35
C ILE A 49 6.61 9.36 4.00
N CYS A 50 5.34 9.66 3.68
CA CYS A 50 4.74 9.25 2.41
C CYS A 50 5.48 9.86 1.20
N LYS A 51 5.89 11.12 1.27
CA LYS A 51 6.69 11.77 0.21
C LYS A 51 8.05 11.08 0.02
N MET A 52 8.73 10.72 1.11
CA MET A 52 10.01 9.99 1.04
C MET A 52 9.81 8.62 0.40
N LEU A 53 8.81 7.85 0.81
CA LEU A 53 8.52 6.54 0.24
C LEU A 53 8.20 6.61 -1.26
N HIS A 54 7.38 7.57 -1.68
CA HIS A 54 7.09 7.78 -3.10
C HIS A 54 8.35 8.16 -3.89
N LYS A 55 9.21 9.02 -3.34
CA LYS A 55 10.48 9.40 -3.96
C LYS A 55 11.41 8.19 -4.11
N TYR A 56 11.56 7.37 -3.08
CA TYR A 56 12.42 6.18 -3.12
C TYR A 56 11.87 5.08 -4.02
N ALA A 57 10.56 4.94 -4.11
CA ALA A 57 9.93 3.98 -5.02
C ALA A 57 10.14 4.34 -6.51
N THR A 58 10.32 5.63 -6.81
CA THR A 58 10.49 6.13 -8.19
C THR A 58 11.95 6.39 -8.58
N SER A 59 12.86 6.59 -7.62
CA SER A 59 14.26 6.90 -7.91
C SER A 59 15.11 5.64 -8.07
N SER A 60 15.39 5.29 -9.31
CA SER A 60 16.42 4.33 -9.68
C SER A 60 17.86 4.90 -9.49
N GLU A 61 18.01 6.08 -8.89
CA GLU A 61 19.16 6.97 -9.07
C GLU A 61 20.16 7.04 -7.91
N HIS A 62 20.25 6.06 -7.05
CA HIS A 62 21.31 6.09 -6.01
C HIS A 62 22.04 4.77 -5.83
N GLY A 63 22.41 4.07 -6.92
CA GLY A 63 23.38 2.97 -6.85
C GLY A 63 23.03 1.83 -5.88
N ARG A 64 21.90 1.92 -5.20
CA ARG A 64 21.37 0.84 -4.38
C ARG A 64 20.68 -0.14 -5.30
N LYS A 65 21.10 -1.39 -5.24
CA LYS A 65 20.41 -2.50 -5.90
C LYS A 65 18.92 -2.28 -5.72
N LYS A 66 18.19 -2.16 -6.84
CA LYS A 66 16.73 -2.18 -6.90
C LYS A 66 16.22 -3.09 -5.79
N ALA A 67 15.48 -2.54 -4.83
CA ALA A 67 14.95 -3.34 -3.74
C ALA A 67 14.30 -4.58 -4.35
N ALA A 68 14.58 -5.74 -3.79
CA ALA A 68 14.21 -7.03 -4.37
C ALA A 68 12.67 -7.23 -4.50
N THR A 69 11.89 -6.26 -4.08
CA THR A 69 10.43 -6.25 -4.23
C THR A 69 10.05 -5.29 -5.32
N ASP A 70 9.62 -5.84 -6.40
CA ASP A 70 9.05 -5.15 -7.56
C ASP A 70 7.68 -4.51 -7.25
N LYS A 71 7.36 -4.31 -5.97
CA LYS A 71 6.09 -3.77 -5.49
C LYS A 71 6.11 -2.24 -5.47
N ALA A 72 5.11 -1.64 -6.10
CA ALA A 72 4.86 -0.22 -5.97
C ALA A 72 4.14 0.05 -4.64
N TYR A 73 4.72 0.90 -3.79
CA TYR A 73 4.06 1.32 -2.55
C TYR A 73 3.25 2.59 -2.79
N ARG A 74 2.02 2.59 -2.28
CA ARG A 74 1.12 3.75 -2.25
C ARG A 74 0.84 4.12 -0.81
N CYS A 75 1.41 5.24 -0.36
CA CYS A 75 1.27 5.74 0.99
C CYS A 75 0.29 6.91 1.04
N THR A 76 -0.63 6.87 2.00
CA THR A 76 -1.54 7.99 2.33
C THR A 76 -1.40 8.38 3.79
N ALA A 77 -1.54 9.66 4.10
CA ALA A 77 -1.46 10.20 5.45
C ALA A 77 -2.65 11.13 5.73
N PRO A 78 -3.84 10.55 5.99
CA PRO A 78 -5.04 11.34 6.25
C PRO A 78 -4.93 12.11 7.56
N SER A 79 -5.61 13.26 7.61
CA SER A 79 -5.88 13.96 8.87
C SER A 79 -6.84 13.14 9.73
N THR A 80 -6.56 13.03 11.03
CA THR A 80 -7.33 12.20 11.96
C THR A 80 -7.53 12.90 13.29
N GLY A 81 -8.24 12.25 14.22
CA GLY A 81 -8.40 12.67 15.61
C GLY A 81 -7.16 12.51 16.50
N GLY A 82 -6.02 12.08 15.96
CA GLY A 82 -4.76 11.92 16.71
C GLY A 82 -4.58 10.54 17.33
N SER A 83 -3.77 10.45 18.39
CA SER A 83 -3.23 9.20 18.95
C SER A 83 -4.27 8.13 19.23
N ASN A 84 -5.32 8.43 19.96
CA ASN A 84 -6.36 7.47 20.33
C ASN A 84 -7.08 6.91 19.11
N TYR A 85 -7.49 7.78 18.19
CA TYR A 85 -8.14 7.39 16.96
C TYR A 85 -7.22 6.50 16.10
N ASN A 86 -5.95 6.89 15.94
CA ASN A 86 -4.99 6.14 15.14
C ASN A 86 -4.76 4.73 15.69
N ILE A 87 -4.62 4.59 17.01
CA ILE A 87 -4.45 3.28 17.66
C ILE A 87 -5.70 2.42 17.47
N GLY A 88 -6.90 2.99 17.61
CA GLY A 88 -8.15 2.31 17.32
C GLY A 88 -8.21 1.75 15.90
N GLN A 89 -7.89 2.58 14.92
CA GLN A 89 -7.89 2.18 13.50
C GLN A 89 -6.83 1.11 13.16
N ILE A 90 -5.68 1.13 13.84
CA ILE A 90 -4.67 0.06 13.72
C ILE A 90 -5.21 -1.24 14.32
N LYS A 91 -5.84 -1.19 15.48
CA LYS A 91 -6.45 -2.35 16.13
C LYS A 91 -7.55 -2.99 15.27
N GLU A 92 -8.32 -2.19 14.57
CA GLU A 92 -9.38 -2.63 13.65
C GLU A 92 -8.83 -3.12 12.30
N GLY A 93 -7.54 -2.94 12.03
CA GLY A 93 -6.89 -3.33 10.78
C GLY A 93 -7.08 -2.34 9.61
N GLU A 94 -7.70 -1.18 9.87
CA GLU A 94 -7.94 -0.15 8.85
C GLU A 94 -6.68 0.63 8.50
N PHE A 95 -5.82 0.91 9.49
CA PHE A 95 -4.54 1.57 9.28
C PHE A 95 -3.39 0.60 9.55
N GLN A 96 -2.32 0.71 8.75
CA GLN A 96 -1.11 -0.07 8.94
C GLN A 96 -0.14 0.63 9.91
N PHE A 97 -0.21 1.97 9.99
CA PHE A 97 0.64 2.81 10.84
C PHE A 97 -0.17 3.98 11.42
N GLY A 98 0.35 4.56 12.49
CA GLY A 98 -0.22 5.77 13.07
C GLY A 98 0.80 6.53 13.90
N VAL A 99 0.73 7.85 13.86
CA VAL A 99 1.51 8.70 14.78
C VAL A 99 0.75 8.78 16.09
N ALA A 100 1.44 8.48 17.19
CA ALA A 100 0.85 8.52 18.53
C ALA A 100 1.87 9.00 19.55
N GLN A 101 1.39 9.66 20.61
CA GLN A 101 2.20 10.02 21.77
C GLN A 101 2.60 8.77 22.57
N SER A 102 3.69 8.86 23.29
CA SER A 102 4.29 7.72 24.00
C SER A 102 3.40 7.16 25.12
N ASP A 103 2.63 8.00 25.80
CA ASP A 103 1.65 7.61 26.80
C ASP A 103 0.53 6.73 26.19
N TRP A 104 -0.02 7.13 25.06
CA TRP A 104 -1.00 6.34 24.33
C TRP A 104 -0.44 5.01 23.82
N GLN A 105 0.82 4.99 23.37
CA GLN A 105 1.50 3.77 22.97
C GLN A 105 1.69 2.83 24.17
N TYR A 106 2.10 3.37 25.33
CA TYR A 106 2.23 2.60 26.55
C TYR A 106 0.89 1.97 26.98
N HIS A 107 -0.19 2.73 26.96
CA HIS A 107 -1.52 2.21 27.30
C HIS A 107 -1.98 1.12 26.32
N ALA A 108 -1.76 1.31 25.03
CA ALA A 108 -2.13 0.34 24.00
C ALA A 108 -1.40 -1.00 24.19
N VAL A 109 -0.09 -0.97 24.44
CA VAL A 109 0.74 -2.18 24.62
C VAL A 109 0.37 -2.92 25.91
N ASN A 110 0.02 -2.19 26.98
CA ASN A 110 -0.33 -2.80 28.26
C ASN A 110 -1.82 -3.17 28.39
N GLY A 111 -2.59 -3.04 27.32
CA GLY A 111 -4.02 -3.39 27.31
C GLY A 111 -4.89 -2.47 28.19
N LEU A 112 -4.40 -1.26 28.49
CA LEU A 112 -5.15 -0.28 29.26
C LEU A 112 -6.20 0.40 28.39
N SER A 113 -7.31 0.81 29.02
CA SER A 113 -8.39 1.47 28.29
C SER A 113 -7.92 2.80 27.69
N LEU A 114 -8.16 2.98 26.40
CA LEU A 114 -7.88 4.23 25.68
C LEU A 114 -9.00 5.28 25.84
N ILE A 115 -10.03 4.97 26.62
CA ILE A 115 -11.23 5.80 26.77
C ILE A 115 -11.18 6.67 28.05
N HIS A 116 -10.35 6.33 29.00
CA HIS A 116 -10.32 6.94 30.34
C HIS A 116 -8.96 7.58 30.69
N ILE A 117 -8.44 8.38 29.77
CA ILE A 117 -7.27 9.21 30.08
C ILE A 117 -7.66 10.67 29.94
#